data_f60a6f1a5ddabf667604a4032bf81e16
#
_entry.id   f60a6f1a5ddabf667604a4032bf81e16
#
_cell.length_a   1.000
_cell.length_b   1.000
_cell.length_c   1.000
_cell.angle_alpha   90.00
_cell.angle_beta   90.00
_cell.angle_gamma   90.00
#
_symmetry.space_group_name_H-M   'P 1'
#
loop_
_entity.id
_entity.type
_entity.pdbx_description
1 polymer ?
#
loop_
_entity_poly.entity_id
_entity_poly.type
_entity_poly.pdbx_seq_one_letter_code
_entity_poly.pdbx_strand_id
1 'polypeptide(L)'
;AVVKVCDPASAGSVIDIGTGAGFPGLPLKIAFPHLEVVLLDSLNKRIKFLNEVILQLGLDGIRTIHGRAEDFARDQNYRESFDLCVSRAVANLSSLSEYCLPYTALGGRFISYKSGKIDEELAEAEKAIRVLGGETENVVKFNLADTDMERSFVVIEKKRHTPKAYPRKAGLPGKEPIR
;
A
#
# COMPACT_ATOMS: atom_id res chain seq x y z
N ALA A 1 13.61 5.80 1.28
CA ALA A 1 12.96 6.64 0.23
C ALA A 1 11.64 7.22 0.77
N VAL A 2 10.76 6.43 1.42
CA VAL A 2 9.42 6.88 1.89
C VAL A 2 9.46 8.09 2.85
N VAL A 3 10.51 8.25 3.63
CA VAL A 3 10.73 9.43 4.50
C VAL A 3 10.76 10.78 3.75
N LYS A 4 10.79 10.76 2.41
CA LYS A 4 10.66 11.96 1.59
C LYS A 4 9.21 12.49 1.52
N VAL A 5 8.23 11.65 1.83
CA VAL A 5 6.79 11.96 1.63
C VAL A 5 5.94 11.78 2.88
N CYS A 6 6.44 11.10 3.89
CA CYS A 6 5.81 10.99 5.20
C CYS A 6 6.86 10.80 6.29
N ASP A 7 6.48 11.05 7.53
CA ASP A 7 7.27 10.67 8.70
C ASP A 7 6.72 9.33 9.26
N PRO A 8 7.38 8.19 8.98
CA PRO A 8 6.92 6.91 9.51
C PRO A 8 7.02 6.82 11.03
N ALA A 9 7.80 7.70 11.69
CA ALA A 9 7.91 7.73 13.14
C ALA A 9 6.60 8.18 13.81
N SER A 10 5.74 8.91 13.09
CA SER A 10 4.43 9.36 13.59
C SER A 10 3.31 8.33 13.37
N ALA A 11 3.55 7.27 12.60
CA ALA A 11 2.59 6.21 12.35
C ALA A 11 2.71 5.11 13.42
N GLY A 12 1.60 4.45 13.76
CA GLY A 12 1.59 3.26 14.62
C GLY A 12 1.51 1.97 13.80
N SER A 13 0.84 2.00 12.66
CA SER A 13 0.49 0.80 11.89
C SER A 13 0.72 0.96 10.39
N VAL A 14 1.22 -0.11 9.77
CA VAL A 14 1.49 -0.17 8.31
C VAL A 14 0.96 -1.46 7.72
N ILE A 15 0.30 -1.39 6.57
CA ILE A 15 0.03 -2.57 5.75
C ILE A 15 0.72 -2.42 4.39
N ASP A 16 1.43 -3.48 3.96
CA ASP A 16 2.09 -3.58 2.66
C ASP A 16 1.30 -4.54 1.76
N ILE A 17 0.61 -3.99 0.77
CA ILE A 17 -0.28 -4.73 -0.13
C ILE A 17 0.50 -5.23 -1.35
N GLY A 18 0.49 -6.56 -1.53
CA GLY A 18 1.28 -7.21 -2.58
C GLY A 18 2.78 -7.12 -2.30
N THR A 19 3.14 -7.35 -1.06
CA THR A 19 4.48 -7.10 -0.50
C THR A 19 5.63 -7.81 -1.24
N GLY A 20 5.35 -8.90 -1.93
CA GLY A 20 6.34 -9.65 -2.68
C GLY A 20 7.41 -10.26 -1.78
N ALA A 21 8.65 -9.81 -1.95
CA ALA A 21 9.78 -10.19 -1.08
C ALA A 21 9.89 -9.32 0.19
N GLY A 22 8.81 -8.64 0.59
CA GLY A 22 8.78 -7.82 1.80
C GLY A 22 9.10 -6.34 1.59
N PHE A 23 9.01 -5.83 0.35
CA PHE A 23 9.36 -4.44 0.06
C PHE A 23 8.14 -3.61 -0.33
N PRO A 24 7.85 -2.50 0.39
CA PRO A 24 8.73 -1.81 1.35
C PRO A 24 8.55 -2.20 2.83
N GLY A 25 7.64 -3.12 3.18
CA GLY A 25 7.22 -3.38 4.56
C GLY A 25 8.34 -3.82 5.50
N LEU A 26 9.19 -4.78 5.09
CA LEU A 26 10.35 -5.23 5.91
C LEU A 26 11.36 -4.10 6.18
N PRO A 27 11.85 -3.35 5.18
CA PRO A 27 12.70 -2.20 5.42
C PRO A 27 12.07 -1.13 6.33
N LEU A 28 10.76 -0.94 6.26
CA LEU A 28 10.06 -0.02 7.17
C LEU A 28 10.11 -0.53 8.61
N LYS A 29 9.82 -1.81 8.84
CA LYS A 29 9.90 -2.42 10.16
C LYS A 29 11.29 -2.35 10.76
N ILE A 30 12.32 -2.63 9.97
CA ILE A 30 13.73 -2.59 10.41
C ILE A 30 14.14 -1.16 10.79
N ALA A 31 13.76 -0.18 9.95
CA ALA A 31 14.12 1.22 10.20
C ALA A 31 13.27 1.89 11.30
N PHE A 32 12.07 1.42 11.55
CA PHE A 32 11.09 1.95 12.51
C PHE A 32 10.52 0.79 13.35
N PRO A 33 11.26 0.30 14.35
CA PRO A 33 10.89 -0.91 15.10
C PRO A 33 9.57 -0.82 15.88
N HIS A 34 9.08 0.39 16.18
CA HIS A 34 7.80 0.63 16.87
C HIS A 34 6.57 0.33 16.00
N LEU A 35 6.72 0.29 14.66
CA LEU A 35 5.61 0.07 13.75
C LEU A 35 5.03 -1.35 13.91
N GLU A 36 3.70 -1.44 13.95
CA GLU A 36 2.97 -2.68 13.73
C GLU A 36 2.79 -2.89 12.22
N VAL A 37 3.43 -3.93 11.66
CA VAL A 37 3.47 -4.14 10.20
C VAL A 37 2.73 -5.40 9.79
N VAL A 38 1.90 -5.26 8.76
CA VAL A 38 1.23 -6.39 8.10
C VAL A 38 1.73 -6.50 6.66
N LEU A 39 2.22 -7.67 6.30
CA LEU A 39 2.68 -8.01 4.94
C LEU A 39 1.64 -8.91 4.28
N LEU A 40 0.92 -8.41 3.27
CA LEU A 40 -0.12 -9.16 2.58
C LEU A 40 0.33 -9.54 1.16
N ASP A 41 0.26 -10.83 0.82
CA ASP A 41 0.50 -11.32 -0.54
C ASP A 41 -0.40 -12.51 -0.87
N SER A 42 -0.78 -12.62 -2.14
CA SER A 42 -1.64 -13.70 -2.64
C SER A 42 -0.88 -15.00 -2.94
N LEU A 43 0.46 -14.98 -2.92
CA LEU A 43 1.30 -16.14 -3.22
C LEU A 43 1.88 -16.76 -1.93
N ASN A 44 1.40 -17.94 -1.57
CA ASN A 44 1.82 -18.64 -0.35
C ASN A 44 3.35 -18.87 -0.27
N LYS A 45 4.02 -19.05 -1.40
CA LYS A 45 5.49 -19.20 -1.44
C LYS A 45 6.19 -17.95 -0.90
N ARG A 46 5.69 -16.75 -1.19
CA ARG A 46 6.22 -15.48 -0.67
C ARG A 46 5.99 -15.37 0.83
N ILE A 47 4.79 -15.73 1.28
CA ILE A 47 4.45 -15.73 2.71
C ILE A 47 5.37 -16.65 3.52
N LYS A 48 5.61 -17.87 3.03
CA LYS A 48 6.57 -18.78 3.69
C LYS A 48 7.97 -18.19 3.77
N PHE A 49 8.46 -17.58 2.69
CA PHE A 49 9.75 -16.91 2.67
C PHE A 49 9.80 -15.75 3.67
N LEU A 50 8.77 -14.91 3.71
CA LEU A 50 8.70 -13.78 4.63
C LEU A 50 8.68 -14.21 6.10
N ASN A 51 7.93 -15.27 6.43
CA ASN A 51 7.91 -15.82 7.79
C ASN A 51 9.30 -16.30 8.22
N GLU A 52 10.04 -16.94 7.34
CA GLU A 52 11.42 -17.34 7.61
C GLU A 52 12.35 -16.15 7.84
N VAL A 53 12.24 -15.11 6.99
CA VAL A 53 13.02 -13.88 7.15
C VAL A 53 12.69 -13.18 8.47
N ILE A 54 11.41 -13.06 8.83
CA ILE A 54 10.97 -12.45 10.10
C ILE A 54 11.56 -13.21 11.28
N LEU A 55 11.50 -14.54 11.25
CA LEU A 55 12.04 -15.41 12.29
C LEU A 55 13.57 -15.25 12.44
N GLN A 56 14.30 -15.32 11.32
CA GLN A 56 15.77 -15.23 11.32
C GLN A 56 16.27 -13.86 11.77
N LEU A 57 15.53 -12.79 11.47
CA LEU A 57 15.87 -11.44 11.90
C LEU A 57 15.38 -11.11 13.31
N GLY A 58 14.60 -12.00 13.95
CA GLY A 58 14.02 -11.77 15.28
C GLY A 58 13.12 -10.52 15.32
N LEU A 59 12.32 -10.28 14.27
CA LEU A 59 11.47 -9.10 14.20
C LEU A 59 10.14 -9.33 14.92
N ASP A 60 9.84 -8.47 15.90
CA ASP A 60 8.55 -8.43 16.59
C ASP A 60 7.62 -7.38 15.98
N GLY A 61 6.30 -7.47 16.24
CA GLY A 61 5.30 -6.51 15.72
C GLY A 61 5.18 -6.51 14.19
N ILE A 62 5.52 -7.62 13.55
CA ILE A 62 5.34 -7.81 12.11
C ILE A 62 4.73 -9.20 11.86
N ARG A 63 3.73 -9.25 10.98
CA ARG A 63 3.09 -10.52 10.60
C ARG A 63 2.75 -10.55 9.11
N THR A 64 2.55 -11.75 8.60
CA THR A 64 2.16 -11.99 7.21
C THR A 64 0.69 -12.41 7.09
N ILE A 65 0.08 -12.10 5.95
CA ILE A 65 -1.27 -12.59 5.59
C ILE A 65 -1.20 -13.17 4.18
N HIS A 66 -1.64 -14.42 4.05
CA HIS A 66 -1.80 -15.07 2.75
C HIS A 66 -3.23 -14.88 2.24
N GLY A 67 -3.40 -14.15 1.13
CA GLY A 67 -4.70 -13.99 0.49
C GLY A 67 -4.78 -12.80 -0.46
N ARG A 68 -5.97 -12.57 -0.96
CA ARG A 68 -6.27 -11.45 -1.84
C ARG A 68 -6.55 -10.19 -1.03
N ALA A 69 -6.07 -9.06 -1.53
CA ALA A 69 -6.33 -7.77 -0.89
C ALA A 69 -7.84 -7.47 -0.80
N GLU A 70 -8.61 -7.81 -1.82
CA GLU A 70 -10.05 -7.55 -1.87
C GLU A 70 -10.82 -8.31 -0.78
N ASP A 71 -10.35 -9.50 -0.40
CA ASP A 71 -11.05 -10.34 0.58
C ASP A 71 -10.84 -9.80 2.00
N PHE A 72 -9.59 -9.54 2.38
CA PHE A 72 -9.25 -9.04 3.73
C PHE A 72 -9.70 -7.59 3.97
N ALA A 73 -9.79 -6.75 2.92
CA ALA A 73 -10.32 -5.39 3.05
C ALA A 73 -11.82 -5.33 3.42
N ARG A 74 -12.51 -6.46 3.39
CA ARG A 74 -13.91 -6.59 3.86
C ARG A 74 -14.02 -7.00 5.33
N ASP A 75 -12.95 -7.54 5.89
CA ASP A 75 -12.86 -7.90 7.31
C ASP A 75 -12.68 -6.63 8.16
N GLN A 76 -13.53 -6.49 9.18
CA GLN A 76 -13.55 -5.33 10.07
C GLN A 76 -12.23 -5.13 10.84
N ASN A 77 -11.46 -6.19 11.04
CA ASN A 77 -10.16 -6.12 11.71
C ASN A 77 -9.07 -5.43 10.85
N TYR A 78 -9.29 -5.33 9.55
CA TYR A 78 -8.32 -4.75 8.61
C TYR A 78 -8.86 -3.52 7.89
N ARG A 79 -10.18 -3.43 7.74
CA ARG A 79 -10.81 -2.32 7.03
C ARG A 79 -10.60 -1.01 7.75
N GLU A 80 -10.02 -0.03 7.02
CA GLU A 80 -9.81 1.34 7.50
C GLU A 80 -9.10 1.41 8.87
N SER A 81 -8.12 0.51 9.09
CA SER A 81 -7.45 0.33 10.39
C SER A 81 -5.96 0.66 10.38
N PHE A 82 -5.37 1.03 9.24
CA PHE A 82 -3.95 1.31 9.15
C PHE A 82 -3.65 2.79 8.89
N ASP A 83 -2.70 3.35 9.63
CA ASP A 83 -2.23 4.72 9.43
C ASP A 83 -1.55 4.90 8.08
N LEU A 84 -0.77 3.87 7.68
CA LEU A 84 -0.11 3.81 6.39
C LEU A 84 -0.47 2.54 5.64
N CYS A 85 -0.92 2.68 4.40
CA CYS A 85 -0.98 1.61 3.43
C CYS A 85 0.10 1.88 2.37
N VAL A 86 0.94 0.90 2.10
CA VAL A 86 2.00 1.01 1.09
C VAL A 86 1.83 -0.08 0.05
N SER A 87 2.22 0.21 -1.19
CA SER A 87 2.28 -0.81 -2.23
C SER A 87 3.26 -0.43 -3.33
N ARG A 88 3.95 -1.43 -3.89
CA ARG A 88 4.95 -1.27 -4.93
C ARG A 88 4.70 -2.22 -6.11
N ALA A 89 4.56 -1.65 -7.32
CA ALA A 89 4.56 -2.39 -8.60
C ALA A 89 3.53 -3.55 -8.70
N VAL A 90 2.32 -3.39 -8.13
CA VAL A 90 1.29 -4.44 -8.13
C VAL A 90 0.33 -4.30 -9.33
N ALA A 91 -0.16 -3.09 -9.60
CA ALA A 91 -1.16 -2.81 -10.63
C ALA A 91 -1.11 -1.34 -11.06
N ASN A 92 -1.96 -0.95 -12.03
CA ASN A 92 -2.20 0.47 -12.30
C ASN A 92 -2.82 1.17 -11.08
N LEU A 93 -2.67 2.48 -10.99
CA LEU A 93 -3.04 3.27 -9.80
C LEU A 93 -4.54 3.21 -9.49
N SER A 94 -5.40 3.15 -10.49
CA SER A 94 -6.85 3.00 -10.29
C SER A 94 -7.19 1.69 -9.56
N SER A 95 -6.71 0.54 -10.08
CA SER A 95 -6.89 -0.77 -9.43
C SER A 95 -6.21 -0.81 -8.07
N LEU A 96 -5.00 -0.24 -7.97
CA LEU A 96 -4.23 -0.21 -6.75
C LEU A 96 -4.91 0.60 -5.65
N SER A 97 -5.57 1.70 -6.00
CA SER A 97 -6.39 2.48 -5.08
C SER A 97 -7.52 1.64 -4.50
N GLU A 98 -8.16 0.77 -5.30
CA GLU A 98 -9.22 -0.12 -4.80
C GLU A 98 -8.66 -1.24 -3.90
N TYR A 99 -7.42 -1.67 -4.10
CA TYR A 99 -6.77 -2.64 -3.20
C TYR A 99 -6.32 -2.01 -1.89
N CYS A 100 -5.94 -0.73 -1.87
CA CYS A 100 -5.22 -0.11 -0.76
C CYS A 100 -6.09 0.82 0.10
N LEU A 101 -6.90 1.70 -0.50
CA LEU A 101 -7.71 2.68 0.24
C LEU A 101 -8.71 2.07 1.23
N PRO A 102 -9.30 0.87 0.97
CA PRO A 102 -10.15 0.22 1.96
C PRO A 102 -9.45 -0.19 3.26
N TYR A 103 -8.12 -0.28 3.29
CA TYR A 103 -7.32 -0.55 4.50
C TYR A 103 -6.92 0.72 5.25
N THR A 104 -6.83 1.84 4.53
CA THR A 104 -6.31 3.09 5.06
C THR A 104 -7.33 3.73 6.00
N ALA A 105 -6.94 4.02 7.24
CA ALA A 105 -7.76 4.71 8.23
C ALA A 105 -8.09 6.15 7.78
N LEU A 106 -9.16 6.73 8.30
CA LEU A 106 -9.46 8.16 8.07
C LEU A 106 -8.30 9.03 8.58
N GLY A 107 -7.83 9.95 7.76
CA GLY A 107 -6.64 10.76 8.03
C GLY A 107 -5.31 10.03 7.77
N GLY A 108 -5.35 8.72 7.55
CA GLY A 108 -4.20 7.92 7.14
C GLY A 108 -3.84 8.15 5.67
N ARG A 109 -2.73 7.53 5.23
CA ARG A 109 -2.18 7.70 3.88
C ARG A 109 -1.97 6.39 3.16
N PHE A 110 -2.34 6.36 1.89
CA PHE A 110 -1.89 5.35 0.95
C PHE A 110 -0.72 5.91 0.14
N ILE A 111 0.43 5.24 0.16
CA ILE A 111 1.64 5.63 -0.57
C ILE A 111 1.93 4.58 -1.65
N SER A 112 1.73 4.97 -2.90
CA SER A 112 2.00 4.14 -4.07
C SER A 112 3.40 4.42 -4.61
N TYR A 113 4.22 3.37 -4.73
CA TYR A 113 5.56 3.41 -5.33
C TYR A 113 5.46 3.16 -6.82
N LYS A 114 5.83 4.16 -7.63
CA LYS A 114 5.67 4.14 -9.09
C LYS A 114 6.97 4.49 -9.82
N SER A 115 6.97 4.32 -11.15
CA SER A 115 8.01 4.84 -12.05
C SER A 115 7.91 6.35 -12.17
N GLY A 116 8.86 7.00 -12.88
CA GLY A 116 8.85 8.45 -13.09
C GLY A 116 7.66 8.95 -13.92
N LYS A 117 7.17 8.14 -14.85
CA LYS A 117 6.05 8.50 -15.75
C LYS A 117 4.69 8.16 -15.08
N ILE A 118 4.19 9.03 -14.23
CA ILE A 118 2.98 8.79 -13.43
C ILE A 118 1.81 9.68 -13.82
N ASP A 119 2.03 10.76 -14.54
CA ASP A 119 1.03 11.82 -14.71
C ASP A 119 -0.26 11.33 -15.41
N GLU A 120 -0.12 10.57 -16.50
CA GLU A 120 -1.26 9.98 -17.23
C GLU A 120 -2.00 8.95 -16.36
N GLU A 121 -1.25 8.07 -15.70
CA GLU A 121 -1.81 7.05 -14.81
C GLU A 121 -2.55 7.67 -13.61
N LEU A 122 -2.04 8.78 -13.09
CA LEU A 122 -2.70 9.54 -12.01
C LEU A 122 -4.00 10.16 -12.50
N ALA A 123 -4.00 10.81 -13.66
CA ALA A 123 -5.21 11.40 -14.24
C ALA A 123 -6.32 10.35 -14.45
N GLU A 124 -5.96 9.15 -14.94
CA GLU A 124 -6.91 8.03 -15.09
C GLU A 124 -7.42 7.50 -13.74
N ALA A 125 -6.63 7.61 -12.67
CA ALA A 125 -6.97 7.08 -11.35
C ALA A 125 -7.77 8.06 -10.47
N GLU A 126 -7.87 9.34 -10.82
CA GLU A 126 -8.52 10.37 -9.98
C GLU A 126 -9.94 10.01 -9.57
N LYS A 127 -10.73 9.47 -10.51
CA LYS A 127 -12.09 9.03 -10.20
C LYS A 127 -12.11 7.88 -9.20
N ALA A 128 -11.23 6.89 -9.36
CA ALA A 128 -11.10 5.77 -8.44
C ALA A 128 -10.72 6.25 -7.04
N ILE A 129 -9.69 7.10 -6.94
CA ILE A 129 -9.23 7.67 -5.67
C ILE A 129 -10.39 8.36 -4.95
N ARG A 130 -11.11 9.26 -5.65
CA ARG A 130 -12.23 10.01 -5.08
C ARG A 130 -13.41 9.12 -4.66
N VAL A 131 -13.79 8.13 -5.48
CA VAL A 131 -14.88 7.18 -5.20
C VAL A 131 -14.55 6.34 -3.97
N LEU A 132 -13.29 5.96 -3.80
CA LEU A 132 -12.81 5.15 -2.67
C LEU A 132 -12.54 5.96 -1.39
N GLY A 133 -12.81 7.27 -1.42
CA GLY A 133 -12.70 8.16 -0.26
C GLY A 133 -11.34 8.80 -0.07
N GLY A 134 -10.44 8.67 -1.04
CA GLY A 134 -9.12 9.32 -1.05
C GLY A 134 -9.10 10.68 -1.73
N GLU A 135 -8.01 11.40 -1.51
CA GLU A 135 -7.62 12.63 -2.21
C GLU A 135 -6.11 12.62 -2.41
N THR A 136 -5.65 12.95 -3.62
CA THR A 136 -4.21 13.04 -3.89
C THR A 136 -3.62 14.23 -3.14
N GLU A 137 -2.77 13.94 -2.15
CA GLU A 137 -2.10 14.95 -1.33
C GLU A 137 -0.84 15.47 -2.01
N ASN A 138 -0.03 14.56 -2.57
CA ASN A 138 1.25 14.92 -3.18
C ASN A 138 1.73 13.88 -4.20
N VAL A 139 2.55 14.34 -5.15
CA VAL A 139 3.31 13.49 -6.08
C VAL A 139 4.76 13.92 -6.04
N VAL A 140 5.65 13.06 -5.55
CA VAL A 140 7.07 13.34 -5.44
C VAL A 140 7.85 12.50 -6.43
N LYS A 141 8.45 13.14 -7.43
CA LYS A 141 9.36 12.52 -8.40
C LYS A 141 10.80 12.66 -7.91
N PHE A 142 11.60 11.62 -8.06
CA PHE A 142 13.00 11.61 -7.64
C PHE A 142 13.78 10.55 -8.41
N ASN A 143 15.10 10.76 -8.51
CA ASN A 143 16.00 9.73 -8.99
C ASN A 143 16.47 8.85 -7.83
N LEU A 144 16.63 7.56 -8.08
CA LEU A 144 17.32 6.69 -7.12
C LEU A 144 18.79 7.15 -7.05
N ALA A 145 19.34 7.14 -5.83
CA ALA A 145 20.74 7.56 -5.62
C ALA A 145 21.68 6.78 -6.55
N ASP A 146 22.63 7.49 -7.12
CA ASP A 146 23.66 6.97 -8.02
C ASP A 146 23.13 6.30 -9.31
N THR A 147 21.91 6.65 -9.73
CA THR A 147 21.30 6.13 -10.97
C THR A 147 20.45 7.18 -11.69
N ASP A 148 20.23 6.99 -13.00
CA ASP A 148 19.29 7.79 -13.81
C ASP A 148 17.84 7.25 -13.72
N MET A 149 17.58 6.33 -12.80
CA MET A 149 16.25 5.73 -12.67
C MET A 149 15.30 6.66 -11.92
N GLU A 150 14.37 7.25 -12.65
CA GLU A 150 13.28 8.03 -12.08
C GLU A 150 12.26 7.13 -11.36
N ARG A 151 11.83 7.61 -10.22
CA ARG A 151 10.75 7.01 -9.40
C ARG A 151 9.81 8.09 -8.93
N SER A 152 8.62 7.68 -8.56
CA SER A 152 7.66 8.59 -7.94
C SER A 152 6.93 7.93 -6.76
N PHE A 153 6.54 8.76 -5.82
CA PHE A 153 5.53 8.45 -4.83
C PHE A 153 4.26 9.22 -5.18
N VAL A 154 3.14 8.52 -5.19
CA VAL A 154 1.82 9.14 -5.13
C VAL A 154 1.31 8.96 -3.72
N VAL A 155 1.07 10.07 -3.02
CA VAL A 155 0.54 10.10 -1.67
C VAL A 155 -0.92 10.45 -1.74
N ILE A 156 -1.77 9.57 -1.22
CA ILE A 156 -3.21 9.72 -1.20
C ILE A 156 -3.67 9.71 0.24
N GLU A 157 -4.24 10.81 0.70
CA GLU A 157 -4.84 10.91 2.03
C GLU A 157 -6.26 10.33 2.03
N LYS A 158 -6.61 9.59 3.06
CA LYS A 158 -7.96 9.06 3.27
C LYS A 158 -8.86 10.10 3.91
N LYS A 159 -9.72 10.74 3.13
CA LYS A 159 -10.63 11.81 3.58
C LYS A 159 -12.01 11.32 4.01
N ARG A 160 -12.49 10.22 3.44
CA ARG A 160 -13.84 9.69 3.66
C ARG A 160 -13.82 8.17 3.71
N HIS A 161 -14.82 7.59 4.35
CA HIS A 161 -14.99 6.14 4.34
C HIS A 161 -15.15 5.58 2.92
N THR A 162 -14.48 4.46 2.66
CA THR A 162 -14.70 3.69 1.43
C THR A 162 -16.11 3.10 1.43
N PRO A 163 -16.92 3.32 0.39
CA PRO A 163 -18.28 2.76 0.34
C PRO A 163 -18.27 1.23 0.47
N LYS A 164 -19.30 0.66 1.09
CA LYS A 164 -19.41 -0.78 1.37
C LYS A 164 -19.37 -1.68 0.12
N ALA A 165 -19.69 -1.10 -1.06
CA ALA A 165 -19.58 -1.81 -2.34
C ALA A 165 -18.13 -2.13 -2.72
N TYR A 166 -17.14 -1.42 -2.12
CA TYR A 166 -15.72 -1.60 -2.40
C TYR A 166 -14.97 -2.21 -1.20
N PRO A 167 -13.87 -2.95 -1.48
CA PRO A 167 -13.43 -3.34 -2.81
C PRO A 167 -14.44 -4.28 -3.48
N ARG A 168 -14.46 -4.29 -4.80
CA ARG A 168 -15.26 -5.24 -5.59
C ARG A 168 -14.68 -6.66 -5.44
N LYS A 169 -15.38 -7.65 -5.99
CA LYS A 169 -14.97 -9.06 -5.93
C LYS A 169 -13.53 -9.24 -6.44
N ALA A 170 -12.81 -10.17 -5.81
CA ALA A 170 -11.42 -10.48 -6.14
C ALA A 170 -11.18 -10.66 -7.65
N GLY A 171 -10.17 -9.97 -8.15
CA GLY A 171 -9.77 -9.93 -9.57
C GLY A 171 -10.54 -8.93 -10.43
N LEU A 172 -11.69 -8.40 -10.00
CA LEU A 172 -12.47 -7.43 -10.76
C LEU A 172 -11.76 -6.07 -10.88
N PRO A 173 -11.15 -5.51 -9.82
CA PRO A 173 -10.43 -4.24 -9.93
C PRO A 173 -9.33 -4.23 -10.99
N GLY A 174 -8.65 -5.35 -11.17
CA GLY A 174 -7.59 -5.48 -12.18
C GLY A 174 -8.11 -5.63 -13.62
N LYS A 175 -9.29 -6.24 -13.80
CA LYS A 175 -9.91 -6.44 -15.13
C LYS A 175 -10.68 -5.23 -15.59
N GLU A 176 -11.35 -4.56 -14.69
CA GLU A 176 -12.25 -3.43 -14.94
C GLU A 176 -11.93 -2.29 -13.95
N PRO A 177 -10.80 -1.58 -14.13
CA PRO A 177 -10.46 -0.45 -13.28
C PRO A 177 -11.55 0.62 -13.26
N ILE A 178 -11.77 1.28 -12.14
CA ILE A 178 -12.69 2.43 -12.04
C ILE A 178 -12.08 3.57 -12.86
N ARG A 179 -12.81 4.03 -13.89
CA ARG A 179 -12.40 5.10 -14.79
C ARG A 179 -13.44 6.22 -14.83
#